data_4ef6caca6e8d71a364c995ba0d1270d8
#
_entry.id   4ef6caca6e8d71a364c995ba0d1270d8
#
_cell.length_a   1.000
_cell.length_b   1.000
_cell.length_c   1.000
_cell.angle_alpha   90.00
_cell.angle_beta   90.00
_cell.angle_gamma   90.00
#
_symmetry.space_group_name_H-M   'P 1'
#
loop_
_entity.id
_entity.type
_entity.pdbx_description
1 polymer ?
#
loop_
_entity_poly.entity_id
_entity_poly.type
_entity_poly.pdbx_seq_one_letter_code
_entity_poly.pdbx_strand_id
1 'polypeptide(L)'
;IYCECGWNAEHPGGRRFNSREDVRTQLEATLRRMVADSTPPDVITFAGNGEPTMHPDFEAVIGDTIALRDALCPAAKVSVLSNATQIHRDSVRRALLRVDNNILKLDSAFDATVRRMNNPQSASYTVRGIVEAMKRFDGRMILQTMFLRGECGGQPVDNTTEEEVSAWLR
;
A
#
# COMPACT_ATOMS: atom_id res chain seq x y z
N ILE A 1 -12.94 6.19 1.44
CA ILE A 1 -14.28 6.38 0.88
C ILE A 1 -14.68 5.21 -0.01
N TYR A 2 -13.76 4.67 -0.74
CA TYR A 2 -13.97 3.53 -1.64
C TYR A 2 -13.38 2.21 -1.08
N CYS A 3 -12.93 2.21 0.16
CA CYS A 3 -12.41 1.00 0.80
C CYS A 3 -13.57 0.23 1.45
N GLU A 4 -13.82 -0.98 0.95
CA GLU A 4 -14.83 -1.89 1.49
C GLU A 4 -14.55 -2.37 2.92
N CYS A 5 -13.32 -2.18 3.40
CA CYS A 5 -12.91 -2.55 4.76
C CYS A 5 -13.44 -1.61 5.85
N GLY A 6 -14.19 -0.55 5.48
CA GLY A 6 -14.75 0.42 6.41
C GLY A 6 -13.72 1.32 7.12
N TRP A 7 -14.20 2.11 8.05
CA TRP A 7 -13.38 3.05 8.82
C TRP A 7 -12.78 2.39 10.06
N ASN A 8 -11.57 2.81 10.45
CA ASN A 8 -10.96 2.35 11.69
C ASN A 8 -11.80 2.65 12.95
N ALA A 9 -12.61 3.71 12.92
CA ALA A 9 -13.52 4.07 14.00
C ALA A 9 -14.66 3.06 14.24
N GLU A 10 -14.98 2.22 13.26
CA GLU A 10 -16.00 1.18 13.36
C GLU A 10 -15.49 -0.10 14.01
N HIS A 11 -14.21 -0.17 14.34
CA HIS A 11 -13.57 -1.30 15.02
C HIS A 11 -13.16 -0.92 16.45
N PRO A 12 -14.08 -1.03 17.43
CA PRO A 12 -13.77 -0.75 18.83
C PRO A 12 -12.65 -1.68 19.32
N GLY A 13 -11.56 -1.12 19.82
CA GLY A 13 -10.40 -1.87 20.29
C GLY A 13 -9.15 -1.74 19.42
N GLY A 14 -9.22 -0.99 18.33
CA GLY A 14 -8.10 -0.75 17.43
C GLY A 14 -7.73 -2.00 16.61
N ARG A 15 -7.15 -1.80 15.43
CA ARG A 15 -6.58 -2.91 14.67
C ARG A 15 -5.24 -3.27 15.28
N ARG A 16 -5.11 -4.50 15.76
CA ARG A 16 -3.82 -5.07 16.13
C ARG A 16 -3.20 -5.67 14.89
N PHE A 17 -1.96 -5.31 14.61
CA PHE A 17 -1.17 -6.06 13.65
C PHE A 17 -0.84 -7.44 14.22
N ASN A 18 -0.85 -8.46 13.38
CA ASN A 18 -0.28 -9.74 13.74
C ASN A 18 1.20 -9.55 14.08
N SER A 19 1.75 -10.35 14.98
CA SER A 19 3.18 -10.28 15.25
C SER A 19 4.00 -10.68 14.01
N ARG A 20 5.25 -10.19 13.93
CA ARG A 20 6.17 -10.62 12.85
C ARG A 20 6.28 -12.14 12.80
N GLU A 21 6.35 -12.80 13.96
CA GLU A 21 6.48 -14.25 14.05
C GLU A 21 5.22 -14.98 13.55
N ASP A 22 4.04 -14.49 13.90
CA ASP A 22 2.79 -15.05 13.38
C ASP A 22 2.70 -14.92 11.85
N VAL A 23 3.03 -13.73 11.32
CA VAL A 23 3.03 -13.51 9.86
C VAL A 23 4.00 -14.47 9.18
N ARG A 24 5.22 -14.59 9.68
CA ARG A 24 6.24 -15.50 9.15
C ARG A 24 5.76 -16.96 9.18
N THR A 25 5.28 -17.42 10.34
CA THR A 25 4.85 -18.81 10.53
C THR A 25 3.69 -19.18 9.63
N GLN A 26 2.66 -18.30 9.56
CA GLN A 26 1.50 -18.54 8.71
C GLN A 26 1.85 -18.49 7.22
N LEU A 27 2.70 -17.55 6.82
CA LEU A 27 3.18 -17.46 5.43
C LEU A 27 3.95 -18.71 5.04
N GLU A 28 4.93 -19.15 5.86
CA GLU A 28 5.71 -20.36 5.60
C GLU A 28 4.81 -21.58 5.46
N ALA A 29 3.88 -21.80 6.40
CA ALA A 29 2.96 -22.92 6.34
C ALA A 29 2.08 -22.88 5.07
N THR A 30 1.61 -21.69 4.68
CA THR A 30 0.82 -21.50 3.47
C THR A 30 1.62 -21.80 2.22
N LEU A 31 2.84 -21.26 2.08
CA LEU A 31 3.69 -21.49 0.92
C LEU A 31 4.08 -22.97 0.78
N ARG A 32 4.46 -23.64 1.89
CA ARG A 32 4.77 -25.06 1.87
C ARG A 32 3.59 -25.92 1.40
N ARG A 33 2.36 -25.60 1.85
CA ARG A 33 1.15 -26.29 1.40
C ARG A 33 0.93 -26.06 -0.11
N MET A 34 0.98 -24.81 -0.58
CA MET A 34 0.78 -24.48 -2.00
C MET A 34 1.79 -25.19 -2.90
N VAL A 35 3.05 -25.26 -2.48
CA VAL A 35 4.10 -26.02 -3.21
C VAL A 35 3.79 -27.51 -3.22
N ALA A 36 3.40 -28.10 -2.08
CA ALA A 36 3.03 -29.51 -2.01
C ALA A 36 1.82 -29.86 -2.90
N ASP A 37 0.86 -28.93 -3.00
CA ASP A 37 -0.32 -29.06 -3.85
C ASP A 37 -0.03 -28.76 -5.35
N SER A 38 1.24 -28.47 -5.70
CA SER A 38 1.66 -28.07 -7.06
C SER A 38 0.97 -26.79 -7.57
N THR A 39 0.60 -25.88 -6.66
CA THR A 39 -0.05 -24.60 -6.93
C THR A 39 0.73 -23.43 -6.30
N PRO A 40 2.04 -23.29 -6.59
CA PRO A 40 2.81 -22.18 -6.03
C PRO A 40 2.19 -20.83 -6.46
N PRO A 41 2.28 -19.78 -5.63
CA PRO A 41 1.72 -18.50 -6.00
C PRO A 41 2.58 -17.80 -7.07
N ASP A 42 1.94 -17.00 -7.93
CA ASP A 42 2.64 -16.08 -8.83
C ASP A 42 3.10 -14.83 -8.07
N VAL A 43 2.34 -14.43 -7.04
CA VAL A 43 2.60 -13.22 -6.27
C VAL A 43 2.16 -13.34 -4.81
N ILE A 44 3.00 -12.81 -3.91
CA ILE A 44 2.68 -12.62 -2.49
C ILE A 44 2.40 -11.14 -2.30
N THR A 45 1.16 -10.78 -1.97
CA THR A 45 0.73 -9.39 -1.94
C THR A 45 0.39 -8.93 -0.53
N PHE A 46 1.01 -7.83 -0.11
CA PHE A 46 0.60 -7.08 1.07
C PHE A 46 -0.44 -6.04 0.68
N ALA A 47 -1.69 -6.29 1.02
CA ALA A 47 -2.85 -5.43 0.75
C ALA A 47 -3.97 -5.74 1.75
N GLY A 48 -5.03 -4.96 1.73
CA GLY A 48 -6.25 -5.26 2.49
C GLY A 48 -6.33 -4.51 3.82
N ASN A 49 -7.01 -5.05 4.78
CA ASN A 49 -7.52 -4.48 6.05
C ASN A 49 -6.65 -3.42 6.76
N GLY A 50 -6.28 -2.34 6.08
CA GLY A 50 -5.46 -1.24 6.57
C GLY A 50 -4.25 -0.97 5.68
N GLU A 51 -3.31 -0.21 6.22
CA GLU A 51 -2.08 0.19 5.54
C GLU A 51 -0.92 -0.71 5.98
N PRO A 52 -0.35 -1.55 5.11
CA PRO A 52 0.73 -2.49 5.48
C PRO A 52 1.95 -1.79 6.07
N THR A 53 2.30 -0.61 5.55
CA THR A 53 3.49 0.14 5.97
C THR A 53 3.36 0.75 7.38
N MET A 54 2.18 0.70 7.99
CA MET A 54 1.97 1.06 9.39
C MET A 54 2.42 -0.04 10.37
N HIS A 55 2.65 -1.27 9.90
CA HIS A 55 3.14 -2.34 10.76
C HIS A 55 4.46 -1.91 11.43
N PRO A 56 4.60 -2.06 12.77
CA PRO A 56 5.81 -1.63 13.48
C PRO A 56 7.08 -2.31 12.95
N ASP A 57 7.01 -3.59 12.62
CA ASP A 57 8.12 -4.40 12.12
C ASP A 57 8.09 -4.58 10.59
N PHE A 58 7.50 -3.65 9.84
CA PHE A 58 7.28 -3.77 8.39
C PHE A 58 8.53 -4.19 7.61
N GLU A 59 9.68 -3.55 7.88
CA GLU A 59 10.95 -3.88 7.20
C GLU A 59 11.38 -5.32 7.46
N ALA A 60 11.21 -5.80 8.69
CA ALA A 60 11.56 -7.17 9.05
C ALA A 60 10.59 -8.20 8.45
N VAL A 61 9.29 -7.89 8.43
CA VAL A 61 8.25 -8.72 7.80
C VAL A 61 8.52 -8.88 6.29
N ILE A 62 8.86 -7.79 5.60
CA ILE A 62 9.26 -7.86 4.18
C ILE A 62 10.52 -8.71 4.00
N GLY A 63 11.50 -8.57 4.90
CA GLY A 63 12.71 -9.37 4.88
C GLY A 63 12.44 -10.88 5.00
N ASP A 64 11.60 -11.26 5.97
CA ASP A 64 11.19 -12.66 6.16
C ASP A 64 10.41 -13.20 4.97
N THR A 65 9.52 -12.38 4.39
CA THR A 65 8.74 -12.77 3.20
C THR A 65 9.62 -13.04 2.00
N ILE A 66 10.59 -12.17 1.73
CA ILE A 66 11.55 -12.37 0.63
C ILE A 66 12.35 -13.64 0.85
N ALA A 67 12.86 -13.89 2.07
CA ALA A 67 13.61 -15.09 2.39
C ALA A 67 12.79 -16.38 2.20
N LEU A 68 11.52 -16.37 2.63
CA LEU A 68 10.61 -17.52 2.43
C LEU A 68 10.28 -17.72 0.95
N ARG A 69 10.01 -16.65 0.21
CA ARG A 69 9.76 -16.68 -1.23
C ARG A 69 10.95 -17.30 -1.95
N ASP A 70 12.17 -16.82 -1.69
CA ASP A 70 13.37 -17.29 -2.35
C ASP A 70 13.64 -18.77 -2.07
N ALA A 71 13.31 -19.25 -0.86
CA ALA A 71 13.49 -20.64 -0.47
C ALA A 71 12.43 -21.60 -1.01
N LEU A 72 11.18 -21.16 -1.12
CA LEU A 72 10.03 -22.05 -1.37
C LEU A 72 9.40 -21.84 -2.75
N CYS A 73 9.36 -20.60 -3.26
CA CYS A 73 8.70 -20.23 -4.52
C CYS A 73 9.49 -19.12 -5.23
N PRO A 74 10.73 -19.38 -5.68
CA PRO A 74 11.63 -18.33 -6.20
C PRO A 74 11.12 -17.61 -7.44
N ALA A 75 10.13 -18.15 -8.14
CA ALA A 75 9.49 -17.51 -9.28
C ALA A 75 8.42 -16.50 -8.87
N ALA A 76 7.91 -16.58 -7.63
CA ALA A 76 6.87 -15.67 -7.15
C ALA A 76 7.40 -14.26 -6.95
N LYS A 77 6.55 -13.25 -7.17
CA LYS A 77 6.85 -11.84 -6.89
C LYS A 77 6.33 -11.42 -5.53
N VAL A 78 6.98 -10.45 -4.91
CA VAL A 78 6.47 -9.79 -3.70
C VAL A 78 5.95 -8.41 -4.08
N SER A 79 4.69 -8.13 -3.76
CA SER A 79 4.01 -6.88 -4.07
C SER A 79 3.52 -6.20 -2.80
N VAL A 80 3.62 -4.88 -2.73
CA VAL A 80 3.05 -4.07 -1.64
C VAL A 80 2.18 -2.99 -2.24
N LEU A 81 0.91 -2.96 -1.83
CA LEU A 81 -0.02 -1.87 -2.13
C LEU A 81 -0.07 -0.95 -0.91
N SER A 82 0.32 0.30 -1.08
CA SER A 82 0.38 1.28 0.02
C SER A 82 -0.32 2.58 -0.36
N ASN A 83 -1.02 3.17 0.61
CA ASN A 83 -1.57 4.53 0.49
C ASN A 83 -0.51 5.63 0.57
N ALA A 84 0.77 5.26 0.57
CA ALA A 84 1.94 6.11 0.60
C ALA A 84 2.10 7.02 1.84
N THR A 85 1.25 6.94 2.85
CA THR A 85 1.31 7.85 4.01
C THR A 85 2.55 7.66 4.88
N GLN A 86 3.22 6.49 4.84
CA GLN A 86 4.37 6.16 5.66
C GLN A 86 5.72 6.14 4.91
N ILE A 87 5.75 6.46 3.63
CA ILE A 87 6.97 6.37 2.79
C ILE A 87 8.06 7.38 3.16
N HIS A 88 7.74 8.38 4.00
CA HIS A 88 8.72 9.29 4.57
C HIS A 88 9.67 8.60 5.57
N ARG A 89 9.27 7.46 6.15
CA ARG A 89 10.08 6.67 7.08
C ARG A 89 11.14 5.88 6.32
N ASP A 90 12.40 6.01 6.70
CA ASP A 90 13.51 5.35 5.99
C ASP A 90 13.40 3.80 6.02
N SER A 91 12.94 3.21 7.14
CA SER A 91 12.71 1.75 7.23
C SER A 91 11.67 1.28 6.22
N VAL A 92 10.56 2.03 6.06
CA VAL A 92 9.53 1.73 5.07
C VAL A 92 10.08 1.83 3.65
N ARG A 93 10.81 2.90 3.36
CA ARG A 93 11.44 3.09 2.04
C ARG A 93 12.42 1.95 1.71
N ARG A 94 13.30 1.57 2.65
CA ARG A 94 14.23 0.44 2.43
C ARG A 94 13.49 -0.85 2.14
N ALA A 95 12.42 -1.15 2.87
CA ALA A 95 11.60 -2.34 2.65
C ALA A 95 10.96 -2.33 1.26
N LEU A 96 10.32 -1.22 0.88
CA LEU A 96 9.65 -1.06 -0.41
C LEU A 96 10.60 -1.09 -1.61
N LEU A 97 11.86 -0.72 -1.44
CA LEU A 97 12.89 -0.83 -2.47
C LEU A 97 13.39 -2.26 -2.72
N ARG A 98 13.02 -3.22 -1.85
CA ARG A 98 13.40 -4.64 -1.94
C ARG A 98 12.33 -5.52 -2.57
N VAL A 99 11.10 -5.05 -2.65
CA VAL A 99 10.00 -5.81 -3.25
C VAL A 99 9.99 -5.68 -4.77
N ASP A 100 9.37 -6.64 -5.46
CA ASP A 100 9.29 -6.64 -6.91
C ASP A 100 8.32 -5.56 -7.43
N ASN A 101 7.18 -5.40 -6.75
CA ASN A 101 6.17 -4.41 -7.10
C ASN A 101 5.87 -3.49 -5.92
N ASN A 102 6.51 -2.34 -5.89
CA ASN A 102 6.23 -1.26 -4.97
C ASN A 102 5.13 -0.38 -5.55
N ILE A 103 3.89 -0.58 -5.13
CA ILE A 103 2.71 0.09 -5.67
C ILE A 103 2.25 1.16 -4.68
N LEU A 104 2.41 2.42 -5.07
CA LEU A 104 2.10 3.60 -4.25
C LEU A 104 0.90 4.35 -4.82
N LYS A 105 -0.04 4.69 -3.95
CA LYS A 105 -1.27 5.36 -4.34
C LYS A 105 -1.10 6.87 -4.42
N LEU A 106 -1.56 7.44 -5.55
CA LEU A 106 -1.67 8.89 -5.77
C LEU A 106 -2.92 9.17 -6.61
N ASP A 107 -4.01 9.57 -5.96
CA ASP A 107 -5.31 9.67 -6.62
C ASP A 107 -5.59 11.04 -7.25
N SER A 108 -4.84 12.09 -6.89
CA SER A 108 -4.95 13.42 -7.49
C SER A 108 -3.69 14.24 -7.20
N ALA A 109 -3.43 15.24 -8.03
CA ALA A 109 -2.42 16.27 -7.79
C ALA A 109 -2.89 17.39 -6.85
N PHE A 110 -4.18 17.42 -6.49
CA PHE A 110 -4.78 18.49 -5.67
C PHE A 110 -5.11 18.00 -4.26
N ASP A 111 -4.62 18.71 -3.25
CA ASP A 111 -4.90 18.40 -1.83
C ASP A 111 -6.40 18.36 -1.53
N ALA A 112 -7.19 19.26 -2.12
CA ALA A 112 -8.63 19.30 -1.90
C ALA A 112 -9.32 18.03 -2.38
N THR A 113 -8.96 17.55 -3.56
CA THR A 113 -9.49 16.32 -4.16
C THR A 113 -9.08 15.09 -3.35
N VAL A 114 -7.78 14.98 -2.99
CA VAL A 114 -7.30 13.87 -2.15
C VAL A 114 -7.99 13.87 -0.78
N ARG A 115 -8.16 15.04 -0.14
CA ARG A 115 -8.87 15.10 1.15
C ARG A 115 -10.31 14.63 1.03
N ARG A 116 -10.98 14.95 -0.04
CA ARG A 116 -12.37 14.53 -0.31
C ARG A 116 -12.46 13.04 -0.61
N MET A 117 -11.54 12.49 -1.43
CA MET A 117 -11.53 11.09 -1.82
C MET A 117 -11.01 10.16 -0.72
N ASN A 118 -9.88 10.51 -0.12
CA ASN A 118 -9.10 9.61 0.72
C ASN A 118 -9.21 9.91 2.21
N ASN A 119 -9.70 11.11 2.55
CA ASN A 119 -9.86 11.57 3.94
C ASN A 119 -8.64 11.25 4.83
N PRO A 120 -7.43 11.73 4.48
CA PRO A 120 -6.23 11.45 5.26
C PRO A 120 -6.38 11.98 6.69
N GLN A 121 -6.05 11.14 7.68
CA GLN A 121 -6.21 11.47 9.09
C GLN A 121 -5.20 12.53 9.57
N SER A 122 -4.04 12.63 8.92
CA SER A 122 -3.03 13.62 9.27
C SER A 122 -3.37 15.00 8.69
N ALA A 123 -3.44 16.00 9.54
CA ALA A 123 -3.59 17.40 9.11
C ALA A 123 -2.38 17.89 8.29
N SER A 124 -1.19 17.31 8.51
CA SER A 124 0.03 17.65 7.77
C SER A 124 0.16 16.94 6.43
N TYR A 125 -0.79 16.08 6.07
CA TYR A 125 -0.78 15.43 4.76
C TYR A 125 -0.92 16.47 3.65
N THR A 126 0.01 16.44 2.69
CA THR A 126 -0.07 17.21 1.44
C THR A 126 0.36 16.34 0.27
N VAL A 127 -0.26 16.52 -0.88
CA VAL A 127 0.13 15.85 -2.13
C VAL A 127 1.59 16.14 -2.46
N ARG A 128 2.01 17.41 -2.33
CA ARG A 128 3.40 17.79 -2.53
C ARG A 128 4.37 17.02 -1.64
N GLY A 129 4.05 16.86 -0.37
CA GLY A 129 4.89 16.11 0.57
C GLY A 129 5.01 14.63 0.20
N ILE A 130 3.91 14.02 -0.27
CA ILE A 130 3.91 12.64 -0.78
C ILE A 130 4.75 12.52 -2.05
N VAL A 131 4.59 13.43 -3.01
CA VAL A 131 5.36 13.43 -4.26
C VAL A 131 6.85 13.58 -3.99
N GLU A 132 7.26 14.50 -3.09
CA GLU A 132 8.67 14.65 -2.71
C GLU A 132 9.23 13.37 -2.04
N ALA A 133 8.42 12.68 -1.23
CA ALA A 133 8.82 11.40 -0.67
C ALA A 133 8.89 10.29 -1.74
N MET A 134 8.00 10.30 -2.74
CA MET A 134 8.02 9.37 -3.89
C MET A 134 9.26 9.54 -4.76
N LYS A 135 9.74 10.76 -4.98
CA LYS A 135 10.98 11.03 -5.73
C LYS A 135 12.20 10.32 -5.13
N ARG A 136 12.21 10.05 -3.83
CA ARG A 136 13.30 9.31 -3.16
C ARG A 136 13.40 7.84 -3.57
N PHE A 137 12.44 7.31 -4.32
CA PHE A 137 12.48 5.96 -4.87
C PHE A 137 13.18 5.88 -6.23
N ASP A 138 13.54 7.02 -6.84
CA ASP A 138 14.27 7.10 -8.11
C ASP A 138 13.60 6.24 -9.21
N GLY A 139 12.29 6.41 -9.36
CA GLY A 139 11.48 5.67 -10.34
C GLY A 139 11.20 4.20 -10.01
N ARG A 140 11.73 3.65 -8.91
CA ARG A 140 11.51 2.26 -8.50
C ARG A 140 10.21 2.08 -7.74
N MET A 141 9.11 2.46 -8.38
CA MET A 141 7.74 2.31 -7.88
C MET A 141 6.76 2.29 -9.03
N ILE A 142 5.56 1.84 -8.74
CA ILE A 142 4.39 1.87 -9.63
C ILE A 142 3.39 2.82 -9.00
N LEU A 143 2.92 3.82 -9.74
CA LEU A 143 1.82 4.67 -9.29
C LEU A 143 0.49 3.99 -9.58
N GLN A 144 -0.35 3.93 -8.56
CA GLN A 144 -1.73 3.48 -8.67
C GLN A 144 -2.68 4.64 -8.41
N THR A 145 -3.63 4.84 -9.31
CA THR A 145 -4.64 5.87 -9.21
C THR A 145 -6.03 5.29 -9.37
N MET A 146 -6.94 5.66 -8.49
CA MET A 146 -8.37 5.43 -8.64
C MET A 146 -8.98 6.64 -9.34
N PHE A 147 -9.33 6.50 -10.62
CA PHE A 147 -10.12 7.51 -11.33
C PHE A 147 -11.61 7.30 -11.02
N LEU A 148 -12.25 8.32 -10.49
CA LEU A 148 -13.67 8.25 -10.17
C LEU A 148 -14.36 9.60 -10.37
N ARG A 149 -15.68 9.51 -10.66
CA ARG A 149 -16.61 10.62 -10.66
C ARG A 149 -17.81 10.23 -9.82
N GLY A 150 -18.26 11.12 -8.94
CA GLY A 150 -19.40 10.85 -8.07
C GLY A 150 -19.57 11.90 -7.01
N GLU A 151 -20.10 11.47 -5.87
CA GLU A 151 -20.36 12.31 -4.71
C GLU A 151 -19.79 11.67 -3.46
N CYS A 152 -19.21 12.50 -2.60
CA CYS A 152 -18.73 12.08 -1.31
C CYS A 152 -19.17 13.08 -0.23
N GLY A 153 -19.95 12.59 0.75
CA GLY A 153 -20.46 13.43 1.83
C GLY A 153 -21.27 14.62 1.33
N GLY A 154 -22.10 14.44 0.31
CA GLY A 154 -22.91 15.51 -0.29
C GLY A 154 -22.12 16.51 -1.17
N GLN A 155 -20.85 16.20 -1.47
CA GLN A 155 -20.00 17.05 -2.29
C GLN A 155 -19.54 16.31 -3.55
N PRO A 156 -19.60 16.96 -4.73
CA PRO A 156 -19.11 16.32 -5.94
C PRO A 156 -17.62 16.08 -5.88
N VAL A 157 -17.19 14.96 -6.44
CA VAL A 157 -15.79 14.61 -6.63
C VAL A 157 -15.60 14.03 -8.03
N ASP A 158 -14.60 14.55 -8.74
CA ASP A 158 -14.26 14.08 -10.09
C ASP A 158 -12.76 14.34 -10.33
N ASN A 159 -11.95 13.29 -10.28
CA ASN A 159 -10.54 13.37 -10.63
C ASN A 159 -10.25 12.91 -12.07
N THR A 160 -11.29 12.83 -12.91
CA THR A 160 -11.17 12.47 -14.33
C THR A 160 -11.20 13.69 -15.25
N THR A 161 -11.32 14.90 -14.71
CA THR A 161 -11.31 16.12 -15.50
C THR A 161 -9.96 16.35 -16.17
N GLU A 162 -9.95 17.13 -17.27
CA GLU A 162 -8.70 17.47 -17.96
C GLU A 162 -7.70 18.18 -17.05
N GLU A 163 -8.19 19.07 -16.17
CA GLU A 163 -7.37 19.76 -15.18
C GLU A 163 -6.69 18.78 -14.21
N GLU A 164 -7.45 17.84 -13.62
CA GLU A 164 -6.96 16.81 -12.71
C GLU A 164 -5.91 15.92 -13.40
N VAL A 165 -6.25 15.37 -14.55
CA VAL A 165 -5.36 14.45 -15.28
C VAL A 165 -4.09 15.17 -15.76
N SER A 166 -4.23 16.38 -16.29
CA SER A 166 -3.06 17.18 -16.76
C SER A 166 -2.15 17.58 -15.60
N ALA A 167 -2.69 17.88 -14.41
CA ALA A 167 -1.90 18.17 -13.23
C ALA A 167 -1.20 16.92 -12.68
N TRP A 168 -1.88 15.77 -12.70
CA TRP A 168 -1.33 14.50 -12.26
C TRP A 168 -0.17 14.01 -13.14
N LEU A 169 -0.20 14.27 -14.46
CA LEU A 169 0.84 13.89 -15.43
C LEU A 169 2.12 14.74 -15.34
N ARG A 170 2.11 15.88 -14.65
CA ARG A 170 3.24 16.81 -14.49
C ARG A 170 4.07 16.54 -13.25
#